data_ed98d79467a7120e30e0a096f9df649a
#
_entry.id   ed98d79467a7120e30e0a096f9df649a
#
_cell.length_a   1.000
_cell.length_b   1.000
_cell.length_c   1.000
_cell.angle_alpha   90.00
_cell.angle_beta   90.00
_cell.angle_gamma   90.00
#
_symmetry.space_group_name_H-M   'P 1'
#
loop_
_entity.id
_entity.type
_entity.pdbx_description
1 polymer ?
#
loop_
_entity_poly.entity_id
_entity_poly.type
_entity_poly.pdbx_seq_one_letter_code
_entity_poly.pdbx_strand_id
1 'polypeptide(L)'
;MHLVLVSSLVPVDNPASGFDIANRAVLDGLLALGHRVSVVGFLQPGRKSAPGCEMHLLGELEVTNAKVGRLQKLSWLATAFLNRASVSSAKMLGTSASRIQSILDSLAPFDGLVLNSVQLPAAFAQVFRPYPSIYVAHNIEANSALENAERAKGAFERYLFRREASYLERYEQQLAQDAVALWTFAEADRLGFGRAVSDRAFVLPLVTGWDAPACPQVPCQHDLGLIGTWSWRPNRLGLDWFLEEVVPQLPGDMSIAIAGQLDGTPTVSHPGIHFVGRVPDARAFVAASAIVPLVSRGGTGVQLKSIETFELGMPSVATNASLRGIETVPANCVATDNPLEFARLLVEKVGQARAGSAQRLDGTLFHQAQKNRMMQVMRDVLPDLALRGQSDQSQSDEGGRPSQPRLTVLGGGR
;
A
#
# COMPACT_ATOMS: atom_id res chain seq x y z
N MET A 1 9.39 1.14 -22.79
CA MET A 1 8.96 2.49 -22.35
C MET A 1 9.94 3.03 -21.33
N HIS A 2 10.08 4.35 -21.25
CA HIS A 2 10.72 5.04 -20.14
C HIS A 2 9.63 5.63 -19.22
N LEU A 3 9.51 5.11 -18.01
CA LEU A 3 8.49 5.51 -17.02
C LEU A 3 9.14 6.25 -15.86
N VAL A 4 8.47 7.28 -15.36
CA VAL A 4 8.90 7.97 -14.14
C VAL A 4 7.97 7.57 -12.99
N LEU A 5 8.49 6.79 -12.04
CA LEU A 5 7.79 6.40 -10.81
C LEU A 5 7.92 7.52 -9.78
N VAL A 6 6.82 8.21 -9.52
CA VAL A 6 6.73 9.28 -8.51
C VAL A 6 6.16 8.70 -7.23
N SER A 7 6.94 8.66 -6.17
CA SER A 7 6.52 8.06 -4.90
C SER A 7 6.84 8.97 -3.71
N SER A 8 5.93 9.03 -2.74
CA SER A 8 6.14 9.82 -1.51
C SER A 8 7.40 9.39 -0.76
N LEU A 9 7.63 8.09 -0.66
CA LEU A 9 8.91 7.49 -0.26
C LEU A 9 9.36 6.56 -1.38
N VAL A 10 10.62 6.68 -1.80
CA VAL A 10 11.16 5.81 -2.86
C VAL A 10 11.21 4.34 -2.41
N PRO A 11 11.11 3.37 -3.35
CA PRO A 11 11.31 1.96 -3.04
C PRO A 11 12.68 1.73 -2.38
N VAL A 12 12.71 0.89 -1.36
CA VAL A 12 13.91 0.59 -0.57
C VAL A 12 14.43 -0.82 -0.85
N ASP A 13 15.71 -1.03 -0.56
CA ASP A 13 16.41 -2.30 -0.75
C ASP A 13 15.80 -3.42 0.12
N ASN A 14 15.58 -3.13 1.41
CA ASN A 14 14.97 -4.06 2.38
C ASN A 14 13.59 -3.55 2.84
N PRO A 15 12.49 -3.92 2.16
CA PRO A 15 11.14 -3.55 2.57
C PRO A 15 10.80 -4.10 3.96
N ALA A 16 10.28 -3.25 4.86
CA ALA A 16 9.94 -3.65 6.23
C ALA A 16 8.50 -3.29 6.63
N SER A 17 7.82 -2.46 5.86
CA SER A 17 6.43 -2.09 6.07
C SER A 17 5.57 -2.50 4.88
N GLY A 18 4.25 -2.55 5.08
CA GLY A 18 3.34 -2.84 3.97
C GLY A 18 3.47 -1.84 2.82
N PHE A 19 3.72 -0.57 3.14
CA PHE A 19 3.98 0.45 2.13
C PHE A 19 5.27 0.15 1.35
N ASP A 20 6.37 -0.20 2.03
CA ASP A 20 7.65 -0.52 1.37
C ASP A 20 7.51 -1.73 0.44
N ILE A 21 6.80 -2.78 0.88
CA ILE A 21 6.56 -4.00 0.10
C ILE A 21 5.77 -3.67 -1.16
N ALA A 22 4.65 -2.97 -1.04
CA ALA A 22 3.82 -2.58 -2.17
C ALA A 22 4.57 -1.67 -3.16
N ASN A 23 5.29 -0.68 -2.63
CA ASN A 23 6.10 0.25 -3.40
C ASN A 23 7.21 -0.48 -4.19
N ARG A 24 7.88 -1.45 -3.53
CA ARG A 24 8.90 -2.28 -4.17
C ARG A 24 8.31 -3.21 -5.22
N ALA A 25 7.17 -3.84 -4.96
CA ALA A 25 6.51 -4.73 -5.90
C ALA A 25 6.09 -4.02 -7.19
N VAL A 26 5.59 -2.78 -7.09
CA VAL A 26 5.27 -1.97 -8.28
C VAL A 26 6.53 -1.70 -9.11
N LEU A 27 7.63 -1.27 -8.48
CA LEU A 27 8.91 -1.04 -9.19
C LEU A 27 9.41 -2.31 -9.87
N ASP A 28 9.48 -3.42 -9.12
CA ASP A 28 10.00 -4.69 -9.63
C ASP A 28 9.15 -5.21 -10.81
N GLY A 29 7.82 -5.02 -10.76
CA GLY A 29 6.91 -5.36 -11.86
C GLY A 29 7.21 -4.57 -13.12
N LEU A 30 7.39 -3.26 -13.01
CA LEU A 30 7.74 -2.39 -14.14
C LEU A 30 9.10 -2.77 -14.76
N LEU A 31 10.12 -3.01 -13.94
CA LEU A 31 11.45 -3.44 -14.39
C LEU A 31 11.42 -4.81 -15.06
N ALA A 32 10.66 -5.77 -14.51
CA ALA A 32 10.55 -7.12 -15.07
C ALA A 32 9.81 -7.17 -16.41
N LEU A 33 8.98 -6.18 -16.71
CA LEU A 33 8.39 -5.97 -18.03
C LEU A 33 9.36 -5.36 -19.06
N GLY A 34 10.60 -5.08 -18.65
CA GLY A 34 11.63 -4.52 -19.51
C GLY A 34 11.53 -3.01 -19.71
N HIS A 35 10.81 -2.30 -18.83
CA HIS A 35 10.74 -0.84 -18.89
C HIS A 35 11.95 -0.20 -18.22
N ARG A 36 12.44 0.91 -18.79
CA ARG A 36 13.34 1.82 -18.08
C ARG A 36 12.51 2.57 -17.04
N VAL A 37 12.93 2.56 -15.78
CA VAL A 37 12.24 3.26 -14.71
C VAL A 37 13.19 4.23 -14.02
N SER A 38 12.82 5.51 -13.98
CA SER A 38 13.46 6.53 -13.14
C SER A 38 12.53 6.83 -11.97
N VAL A 39 13.05 6.92 -10.75
CA VAL A 39 12.25 7.09 -9.53
C VAL A 39 12.48 8.46 -8.95
N VAL A 40 11.39 9.18 -8.63
CA VAL A 40 11.41 10.50 -7.98
C VAL A 40 10.67 10.44 -6.66
N GLY A 41 11.31 10.84 -5.56
CA GLY A 41 10.68 10.86 -4.24
C GLY A 41 11.65 11.11 -3.10
N PHE A 42 11.14 11.01 -1.86
CA PHE A 42 11.96 11.14 -0.65
C PHE A 42 12.49 9.79 -0.21
N LEU A 43 13.65 9.79 0.46
CA LEU A 43 14.19 8.60 1.12
C LEU A 43 13.93 8.71 2.63
N GLN A 44 13.49 7.61 3.25
CA GLN A 44 13.38 7.57 4.71
C GLN A 44 14.78 7.53 5.34
N PRO A 45 15.04 8.31 6.41
CA PRO A 45 16.35 8.34 7.07
C PRO A 45 16.86 6.96 7.48
N GLY A 46 18.14 6.70 7.19
CA GLY A 46 18.79 5.43 7.52
C GLY A 46 18.41 4.25 6.61
N ARG A 47 17.63 4.47 5.53
CA ARG A 47 17.30 3.43 4.55
C ARG A 47 18.19 3.57 3.31
N LYS A 48 18.28 2.49 2.54
CA LYS A 48 18.91 2.48 1.21
C LYS A 48 17.84 2.32 0.14
N SER A 49 17.96 3.07 -0.94
CA SER A 49 17.07 2.94 -2.09
C SER A 49 17.24 1.59 -2.80
N ALA A 50 16.18 1.13 -3.45
CA ALA A 50 16.21 -0.09 -4.24
C ALA A 50 17.22 0.00 -5.39
N PRO A 51 17.95 -1.08 -5.72
CA PRO A 51 18.84 -1.13 -6.87
C PRO A 51 18.06 -1.28 -8.18
N GLY A 52 18.76 -1.16 -9.32
CA GLY A 52 18.26 -1.51 -10.66
C GLY A 52 17.55 -0.38 -11.40
N CYS A 53 17.43 0.81 -10.83
CA CYS A 53 16.84 1.98 -11.47
C CYS A 53 17.55 3.27 -11.09
N GLU A 54 17.31 4.33 -11.87
CA GLU A 54 17.84 5.67 -11.61
C GLU A 54 17.00 6.37 -10.53
N MET A 55 17.64 6.81 -9.43
CA MET A 55 16.98 7.43 -8.29
C MET A 55 17.25 8.93 -8.20
N HIS A 56 16.18 9.74 -8.22
CA HIS A 56 16.21 11.19 -8.06
C HIS A 56 15.60 11.56 -6.70
N LEU A 57 16.45 11.66 -5.69
CA LEU A 57 16.02 11.92 -4.32
C LEU A 57 15.69 13.41 -4.12
N LEU A 58 14.50 13.68 -3.61
CA LEU A 58 14.04 15.00 -3.21
C LEU A 58 14.61 15.43 -1.85
N GLY A 59 15.18 14.50 -1.11
CA GLY A 59 15.77 14.66 0.21
C GLY A 59 15.43 13.47 1.10
N GLU A 60 15.79 13.56 2.37
CA GLU A 60 15.36 12.61 3.39
C GLU A 60 14.08 13.10 4.10
N LEU A 61 13.15 12.21 4.39
CA LEU A 61 11.90 12.51 5.05
C LEU A 61 11.46 11.41 6.03
N GLU A 62 11.37 11.76 7.32
CA GLU A 62 10.72 10.90 8.30
C GLU A 62 9.21 11.20 8.33
N VAL A 63 8.40 10.23 7.92
CA VAL A 63 6.93 10.36 7.87
C VAL A 63 6.25 9.82 9.13
N THR A 64 6.97 9.05 9.96
CA THR A 64 6.43 8.34 11.11
C THR A 64 6.24 9.29 12.29
N ASN A 65 4.98 9.57 12.65
CA ASN A 65 4.64 10.49 13.74
C ASN A 65 5.29 10.12 15.09
N ALA A 66 5.53 8.83 15.36
CA ALA A 66 6.15 8.38 16.60
C ALA A 66 7.63 8.73 16.70
N LYS A 67 8.32 8.93 15.57
CA LYS A 67 9.77 9.20 15.52
C LYS A 67 10.12 10.68 15.48
N VAL A 68 9.13 11.58 15.40
CA VAL A 68 9.36 13.04 15.32
C VAL A 68 8.89 13.77 16.57
N GLY A 69 9.59 14.86 16.90
CA GLY A 69 9.27 15.69 18.05
C GLY A 69 7.99 16.53 17.88
N ARG A 70 7.51 17.09 18.99
CA ARG A 70 6.28 17.92 19.02
C ARG A 70 6.37 19.15 18.10
N LEU A 71 7.53 19.79 18.04
CA LEU A 71 7.74 20.97 17.19
C LEU A 71 7.56 20.65 15.71
N GLN A 72 8.10 19.51 15.25
CA GLN A 72 7.93 19.07 13.87
C GLN A 72 6.46 18.77 13.52
N LYS A 73 5.72 18.16 14.45
CA LYS A 73 4.28 17.93 14.27
C LYS A 73 3.49 19.24 14.16
N LEU A 74 3.81 20.22 15.00
CA LEU A 74 3.21 21.57 14.94
C LEU A 74 3.56 22.29 13.62
N SER A 75 4.81 22.17 13.17
CA SER A 75 5.24 22.71 11.85
C SER A 75 4.43 22.10 10.71
N TRP A 76 4.26 20.77 10.66
CA TRP A 76 3.44 20.12 9.65
C TRP A 76 1.98 20.57 9.69
N LEU A 77 1.40 20.71 10.89
CA LEU A 77 0.05 21.25 11.04
C LEU A 77 -0.05 22.69 10.53
N ALA A 78 0.86 23.56 10.94
CA ALA A 78 0.88 24.94 10.47
C ALA A 78 1.00 25.01 8.95
N THR A 79 1.94 24.24 8.37
CA THR A 79 2.12 24.14 6.91
C THR A 79 0.85 23.66 6.21
N ALA A 80 0.16 22.64 6.76
CA ALA A 80 -1.07 22.12 6.22
C ALA A 80 -2.21 23.16 6.25
N PHE A 81 -2.31 23.96 7.30
CA PHE A 81 -3.32 25.02 7.39
C PHE A 81 -3.01 26.19 6.45
N LEU A 82 -1.76 26.65 6.40
CA LEU A 82 -1.33 27.76 5.53
C LEU A 82 -1.50 27.43 4.05
N ASN A 83 -1.17 26.19 3.65
CA ASN A 83 -1.26 25.76 2.26
C ASN A 83 -2.62 25.11 1.91
N ARG A 84 -3.59 25.11 2.82
CA ARG A 84 -4.90 24.45 2.61
C ARG A 84 -4.76 23.02 2.11
N ALA A 85 -3.83 22.27 2.70
CA ALA A 85 -3.48 20.91 2.31
C ALA A 85 -3.78 19.89 3.43
N SER A 86 -3.76 18.61 3.10
CA SER A 86 -3.71 17.54 4.09
C SER A 86 -2.36 17.59 4.86
N VAL A 87 -2.34 17.10 6.09
CA VAL A 87 -1.09 17.04 6.87
C VAL A 87 -0.10 16.07 6.20
N SER A 88 -0.59 14.98 5.66
CA SER A 88 0.22 14.00 4.94
C SER A 88 0.88 14.58 3.69
N SER A 89 0.16 15.39 2.89
CA SER A 89 0.76 16.10 1.74
C SER A 89 1.65 17.25 2.15
N ALA A 90 1.33 17.96 3.26
CA ALA A 90 2.17 19.05 3.76
C ALA A 90 3.58 18.59 4.18
N LYS A 91 3.74 17.32 4.60
CA LYS A 91 5.06 16.72 4.86
C LYS A 91 5.96 16.71 3.62
N MET A 92 5.36 16.63 2.41
CA MET A 92 6.09 16.58 1.14
C MET A 92 6.63 17.96 0.70
N LEU A 93 6.17 19.07 1.32
CA LEU A 93 6.56 20.43 0.97
C LEU A 93 8.00 20.80 1.44
N GLY A 94 8.82 19.82 1.81
CA GLY A 94 10.25 19.97 2.06
C GLY A 94 11.10 20.16 0.79
N THR A 95 10.47 20.11 -0.38
CA THR A 95 11.08 20.41 -1.69
C THR A 95 10.27 21.47 -2.42
N SER A 96 10.70 21.90 -3.63
CA SER A 96 9.99 22.89 -4.44
C SER A 96 9.45 22.30 -5.75
N ALA A 97 8.37 22.88 -6.27
CA ALA A 97 7.82 22.52 -7.57
C ALA A 97 8.86 22.67 -8.69
N SER A 98 9.67 23.73 -8.66
CA SER A 98 10.74 23.98 -9.63
C SER A 98 11.81 22.89 -9.63
N ARG A 99 12.18 22.36 -8.45
CA ARG A 99 13.14 21.26 -8.37
C ARG A 99 12.57 19.98 -8.98
N ILE A 100 11.30 19.64 -8.70
CA ILE A 100 10.65 18.47 -9.29
C ILE A 100 10.55 18.65 -10.81
N GLN A 101 10.14 19.83 -11.28
CA GLN A 101 10.08 20.13 -12.71
C GLN A 101 11.44 19.98 -13.39
N SER A 102 12.51 20.51 -12.82
CA SER A 102 13.87 20.38 -13.35
C SER A 102 14.32 18.91 -13.46
N ILE A 103 13.91 18.06 -12.48
CA ILE A 103 14.19 16.62 -12.56
C ILE A 103 13.41 15.99 -13.73
N LEU A 104 12.12 16.28 -13.87
CA LEU A 104 11.32 15.76 -14.98
C LEU A 104 11.86 16.21 -16.33
N ASP A 105 12.26 17.48 -16.46
CA ASP A 105 12.87 18.03 -17.67
C ASP A 105 14.18 17.29 -18.04
N SER A 106 15.00 16.96 -17.02
CA SER A 106 16.25 16.20 -17.22
C SER A 106 16.03 14.73 -17.61
N LEU A 107 14.87 14.17 -17.27
CA LEU A 107 14.50 12.79 -17.61
C LEU A 107 13.84 12.67 -19.01
N ALA A 108 13.39 13.79 -19.57
CA ALA A 108 12.73 13.78 -20.87
C ALA A 108 13.68 13.31 -22.01
N PRO A 109 13.17 12.56 -23.03
CA PRO A 109 11.79 12.12 -23.15
C PRO A 109 11.47 10.89 -22.29
N PHE A 110 10.25 10.86 -21.72
CA PHE A 110 9.67 9.69 -21.07
C PHE A 110 8.21 9.52 -21.50
N ASP A 111 7.68 8.29 -21.40
CA ASP A 111 6.37 7.94 -21.93
C ASP A 111 5.21 8.30 -20.98
N GLY A 112 5.48 8.43 -19.67
CA GLY A 112 4.47 8.83 -18.68
C GLY A 112 4.89 8.61 -17.25
N LEU A 113 4.01 8.98 -16.34
CA LEU A 113 4.22 8.90 -14.89
C LEU A 113 3.47 7.72 -14.28
N VAL A 114 4.07 7.09 -13.27
CA VAL A 114 3.37 6.21 -12.34
C VAL A 114 3.34 6.91 -10.99
N LEU A 115 2.18 7.50 -10.64
CA LEU A 115 1.96 8.26 -9.41
C LEU A 115 1.63 7.29 -8.27
N ASN A 116 2.64 6.90 -7.52
CA ASN A 116 2.54 5.87 -6.50
C ASN A 116 2.29 6.48 -5.12
N SER A 117 1.08 6.35 -4.62
CA SER A 117 0.49 7.01 -3.45
C SER A 117 0.01 8.46 -3.69
N VAL A 118 -0.85 8.97 -2.80
CA VAL A 118 -1.50 10.28 -2.98
C VAL A 118 -0.65 11.47 -2.53
N GLN A 119 0.23 11.30 -1.52
CA GLN A 119 0.77 12.41 -0.74
C GLN A 119 1.67 13.35 -1.57
N LEU A 120 2.64 12.82 -2.30
CA LEU A 120 3.55 13.64 -3.13
C LEU A 120 2.84 14.16 -4.38
N PRO A 121 2.07 13.36 -5.14
CA PRO A 121 1.28 13.87 -6.26
C PRO A 121 0.30 14.97 -5.88
N ALA A 122 -0.38 14.87 -4.73
CA ALA A 122 -1.31 15.89 -4.25
C ALA A 122 -0.60 17.19 -3.86
N ALA A 123 0.60 17.10 -3.24
CA ALA A 123 1.37 18.27 -2.85
C ALA A 123 1.84 19.12 -4.04
N PHE A 124 2.06 18.48 -5.20
CA PHE A 124 2.59 19.11 -6.41
C PHE A 124 1.76 18.78 -7.67
N ALA A 125 0.44 18.73 -7.52
CA ALA A 125 -0.47 18.33 -8.60
C ALA A 125 -0.28 19.13 -9.90
N GLN A 126 0.02 20.43 -9.79
CA GLN A 126 0.29 21.29 -10.95
C GLN A 126 1.53 20.89 -11.76
N VAL A 127 2.50 20.20 -11.13
CA VAL A 127 3.70 19.71 -11.82
C VAL A 127 3.42 18.41 -12.57
N PHE A 128 2.62 17.52 -12.00
CA PHE A 128 2.40 16.19 -12.56
C PHE A 128 1.22 16.11 -13.53
N ARG A 129 0.20 16.96 -13.36
CA ARG A 129 -1.02 16.98 -14.17
C ARG A 129 -0.80 17.10 -15.67
N PRO A 130 0.22 17.83 -16.19
CA PRO A 130 0.47 17.93 -17.64
C PRO A 130 0.91 16.62 -18.30
N TYR A 131 1.29 15.60 -17.53
CA TYR A 131 1.81 14.35 -18.05
C TYR A 131 0.78 13.22 -17.96
N PRO A 132 0.70 12.34 -18.98
CA PRO A 132 -0.12 11.14 -18.88
C PRO A 132 0.36 10.28 -17.72
N SER A 133 -0.56 9.79 -16.89
CA SER A 133 -0.20 9.11 -15.66
C SER A 133 -1.10 7.92 -15.34
N ILE A 134 -0.54 6.95 -14.64
CA ILE A 134 -1.27 5.92 -13.90
C ILE A 134 -1.22 6.29 -12.42
N TYR A 135 -2.36 6.32 -11.76
CA TYR A 135 -2.41 6.52 -10.32
C TYR A 135 -2.47 5.17 -9.59
N VAL A 136 -1.55 4.94 -8.65
CA VAL A 136 -1.51 3.75 -7.80
C VAL A 136 -1.98 4.12 -6.41
N ALA A 137 -3.21 3.75 -6.08
CA ALA A 137 -3.80 3.95 -4.76
C ALA A 137 -3.53 2.71 -3.89
N HIS A 138 -2.69 2.87 -2.86
CA HIS A 138 -2.39 1.78 -1.93
C HIS A 138 -3.61 1.38 -1.09
N ASN A 139 -4.47 2.33 -0.82
CA ASN A 139 -5.77 2.26 -0.16
C ASN A 139 -6.53 3.57 -0.44
N ILE A 140 -7.76 3.69 0.05
CA ILE A 140 -8.44 4.98 0.11
C ILE A 140 -8.05 5.66 1.42
N GLU A 141 -7.07 6.58 1.37
CA GLU A 141 -6.52 7.27 2.54
C GLU A 141 -7.58 8.13 3.25
N ALA A 142 -8.53 8.69 2.51
CA ALA A 142 -9.66 9.42 3.07
C ALA A 142 -10.48 8.55 4.03
N ASN A 143 -10.73 7.28 3.70
CA ASN A 143 -11.47 6.35 4.55
C ASN A 143 -10.67 6.04 5.83
N SER A 144 -9.35 5.84 5.71
CA SER A 144 -8.48 5.65 6.88
C SER A 144 -8.50 6.86 7.82
N ALA A 145 -8.54 8.07 7.28
CA ALA A 145 -8.66 9.29 8.06
C ALA A 145 -10.03 9.43 8.73
N LEU A 146 -11.13 9.05 8.04
CA LEU A 146 -12.49 9.02 8.61
C LEU A 146 -12.60 8.01 9.76
N GLU A 147 -12.09 6.81 9.58
CA GLU A 147 -12.04 5.82 10.67
C GLU A 147 -11.28 6.33 11.90
N ASN A 148 -10.18 7.08 11.70
CA ASN A 148 -9.46 7.72 12.78
C ASN A 148 -10.29 8.84 13.44
N ALA A 149 -11.08 9.61 12.66
CA ALA A 149 -11.95 10.64 13.19
C ALA A 149 -13.08 10.08 14.07
N GLU A 150 -13.71 8.97 13.64
CA GLU A 150 -14.76 8.30 14.42
C GLU A 150 -14.27 7.82 15.78
N ARG A 151 -13.01 7.40 15.83
CA ARG A 151 -12.36 6.81 17.00
C ARG A 151 -11.58 7.82 17.85
N ALA A 152 -11.52 9.10 17.43
CA ALA A 152 -10.81 10.16 18.14
C ALA A 152 -11.49 10.47 19.49
N LYS A 153 -10.68 10.53 20.55
CA LYS A 153 -11.18 10.77 21.92
C LYS A 153 -11.56 12.25 22.14
N GLY A 154 -10.90 13.18 21.44
CA GLY A 154 -11.09 14.62 21.59
C GLY A 154 -11.79 15.26 20.39
N ALA A 155 -12.56 16.33 20.62
CA ALA A 155 -13.25 17.07 19.55
C ALA A 155 -12.25 17.70 18.55
N PHE A 156 -11.12 18.20 19.05
CA PHE A 156 -10.07 18.79 18.21
C PHE A 156 -9.38 17.74 17.32
N GLU A 157 -9.04 16.58 17.89
CA GLU A 157 -8.45 15.47 17.13
C GLU A 157 -9.42 14.98 16.05
N ARG A 158 -10.70 14.83 16.40
CA ARG A 158 -11.77 14.47 15.45
C ARG A 158 -11.89 15.47 14.32
N TYR A 159 -11.82 16.76 14.63
CA TYR A 159 -11.85 17.83 13.62
C TYR A 159 -10.64 17.71 12.67
N LEU A 160 -9.42 17.49 13.21
CA LEU A 160 -8.21 17.34 12.40
C LEU A 160 -8.31 16.15 11.44
N PHE A 161 -8.76 15.00 11.91
CA PHE A 161 -8.92 13.83 11.04
C PHE A 161 -10.02 13.99 9.99
N ARG A 162 -11.15 14.64 10.31
CA ARG A 162 -12.18 14.96 9.33
C ARG A 162 -11.68 15.94 8.27
N ARG A 163 -10.91 16.94 8.69
CA ARG A 163 -10.27 17.87 7.76
C ARG A 163 -9.27 17.13 6.86
N GLU A 164 -8.45 16.26 7.41
CA GLU A 164 -7.51 15.41 6.65
C GLU A 164 -8.27 14.58 5.60
N ALA A 165 -9.31 13.87 6.01
CA ALA A 165 -10.15 13.06 5.14
C ALA A 165 -10.73 13.87 3.96
N SER A 166 -11.28 15.06 4.22
CA SER A 166 -11.85 15.92 3.17
C SER A 166 -10.83 16.38 2.12
N TYR A 167 -9.58 16.64 2.51
CA TYR A 167 -8.53 16.98 1.56
C TYR A 167 -8.07 15.75 0.78
N LEU A 168 -7.86 14.62 1.45
CA LEU A 168 -7.45 13.37 0.83
C LEU A 168 -8.48 12.89 -0.18
N GLU A 169 -9.77 12.88 0.17
CA GLU A 169 -10.85 12.50 -0.73
C GLU A 169 -10.83 13.32 -2.02
N ARG A 170 -10.67 14.65 -1.90
CA ARG A 170 -10.59 15.53 -3.08
C ARG A 170 -9.35 15.19 -3.94
N TYR A 171 -8.19 14.99 -3.32
CA TYR A 171 -6.97 14.69 -4.04
C TYR A 171 -7.02 13.30 -4.72
N GLU A 172 -7.50 12.30 -4.01
CA GLU A 172 -7.63 10.94 -4.53
C GLU A 172 -8.60 10.90 -5.72
N GLN A 173 -9.75 11.56 -5.60
CA GLN A 173 -10.73 11.68 -6.69
C GLN A 173 -10.14 12.44 -7.89
N GLN A 174 -9.43 13.55 -7.65
CA GLN A 174 -8.81 14.32 -8.72
C GLN A 174 -7.73 13.49 -9.43
N LEU A 175 -6.82 12.82 -8.70
CA LEU A 175 -5.78 11.98 -9.29
C LEU A 175 -6.39 10.81 -10.08
N ALA A 176 -7.43 10.17 -9.55
CA ALA A 176 -8.12 9.09 -10.25
C ALA A 176 -8.84 9.57 -11.52
N GLN A 177 -9.37 10.80 -11.53
CA GLN A 177 -10.02 11.39 -12.71
C GLN A 177 -9.02 11.84 -13.78
N ASP A 178 -7.89 12.41 -13.38
CA ASP A 178 -6.86 12.91 -14.30
C ASP A 178 -6.01 11.76 -14.89
N ALA A 179 -5.87 10.64 -14.17
CA ALA A 179 -5.07 9.50 -14.61
C ALA A 179 -5.68 8.75 -15.80
N VAL A 180 -4.82 8.20 -16.66
CA VAL A 180 -5.20 7.29 -17.75
C VAL A 180 -5.80 6.00 -17.18
N ALA A 181 -5.20 5.50 -16.10
CA ALA A 181 -5.70 4.34 -15.36
C ALA A 181 -5.45 4.49 -13.86
N LEU A 182 -6.26 3.78 -13.08
CA LEU A 182 -6.17 3.66 -11.64
C LEU A 182 -5.82 2.21 -11.27
N TRP A 183 -4.75 2.02 -10.53
CA TRP A 183 -4.44 0.75 -9.89
C TRP A 183 -4.74 0.81 -8.40
N THR A 184 -5.47 -0.17 -7.90
CA THR A 184 -5.72 -0.39 -6.47
C THR A 184 -5.23 -1.78 -6.08
N PHE A 185 -5.00 -2.03 -4.80
CA PHE A 185 -4.53 -3.35 -4.35
C PHE A 185 -5.65 -4.24 -3.80
N ALA A 186 -6.87 -3.71 -3.72
CA ALA A 186 -8.03 -4.44 -3.27
C ALA A 186 -9.28 -4.04 -4.05
N GLU A 187 -10.19 -4.99 -4.29
CA GLU A 187 -11.44 -4.75 -5.02
C GLU A 187 -12.34 -3.75 -4.30
N ALA A 188 -12.36 -3.77 -2.96
CA ALA A 188 -13.14 -2.83 -2.17
C ALA A 188 -12.67 -1.37 -2.41
N ASP A 189 -11.35 -1.14 -2.54
CA ASP A 189 -10.81 0.19 -2.85
C ASP A 189 -11.14 0.58 -4.29
N ARG A 190 -11.04 -0.34 -5.26
CA ARG A 190 -11.44 -0.11 -6.65
C ARG A 190 -12.89 0.36 -6.75
N LEU A 191 -13.79 -0.33 -6.08
CA LEU A 191 -15.22 0.05 -6.02
C LEU A 191 -15.45 1.37 -5.29
N GLY A 192 -14.64 1.64 -4.26
CA GLY A 192 -14.72 2.85 -3.43
C GLY A 192 -14.40 4.14 -4.19
N PHE A 193 -13.60 4.10 -5.27
CA PHE A 193 -13.38 5.24 -6.17
C PHE A 193 -14.60 5.60 -7.02
N GLY A 194 -15.60 4.72 -7.09
CA GLY A 194 -16.89 4.99 -7.72
C GLY A 194 -16.93 4.73 -9.23
N ARG A 195 -18.13 4.96 -9.79
CA ARG A 195 -18.43 4.60 -11.18
C ARG A 195 -17.69 5.45 -12.21
N ALA A 196 -17.32 6.66 -11.89
CA ALA A 196 -16.70 7.61 -12.84
C ALA A 196 -15.33 7.15 -13.38
N VAL A 197 -14.68 6.20 -12.69
CA VAL A 197 -13.37 5.66 -13.07
C VAL A 197 -13.38 4.13 -13.21
N SER A 198 -14.53 3.48 -13.13
CA SER A 198 -14.65 2.01 -13.04
C SER A 198 -14.15 1.28 -14.28
N ASP A 199 -14.24 1.88 -15.45
CA ASP A 199 -13.80 1.34 -16.75
C ASP A 199 -12.27 1.32 -16.92
N ARG A 200 -11.55 2.12 -16.13
CA ARG A 200 -10.09 2.25 -16.14
C ARG A 200 -9.46 2.02 -14.75
N ALA A 201 -10.22 1.46 -13.83
CA ALA A 201 -9.74 1.06 -12.50
C ALA A 201 -9.52 -0.45 -12.45
N PHE A 202 -8.32 -0.87 -12.06
CA PHE A 202 -7.88 -2.27 -12.05
C PHE A 202 -7.33 -2.64 -10.68
N VAL A 203 -7.61 -3.87 -10.25
CA VAL A 203 -6.93 -4.43 -9.07
C VAL A 203 -5.59 -4.98 -9.51
N LEU A 204 -4.52 -4.47 -8.91
CA LEU A 204 -3.16 -4.93 -9.08
C LEU A 204 -2.80 -5.87 -7.93
N PRO A 205 -2.81 -7.19 -8.12
CA PRO A 205 -2.40 -8.13 -7.09
C PRO A 205 -0.95 -7.90 -6.68
N LEU A 206 -0.65 -8.11 -5.39
CA LEU A 206 0.70 -7.93 -4.87
C LEU A 206 1.35 -9.26 -4.51
N VAL A 207 2.68 -9.25 -4.55
CA VAL A 207 3.58 -10.26 -3.97
C VAL A 207 4.43 -9.61 -2.88
N THR A 208 4.88 -10.38 -1.89
CA THR A 208 5.68 -9.82 -0.77
C THR A 208 7.16 -9.71 -1.08
N GLY A 209 7.60 -10.28 -2.18
CA GLY A 209 8.95 -10.18 -2.74
C GLY A 209 8.89 -10.53 -4.21
N TRP A 210 9.91 -10.13 -5.00
CA TRP A 210 9.89 -10.45 -6.44
C TRP A 210 10.13 -11.93 -6.72
N ASP A 211 10.98 -12.56 -5.92
CA ASP A 211 11.18 -14.01 -5.95
C ASP A 211 10.27 -14.68 -4.91
N ALA A 212 9.76 -15.85 -5.25
CA ALA A 212 8.94 -16.63 -4.33
C ALA A 212 9.74 -16.92 -3.04
N PRO A 213 9.20 -16.58 -1.86
CA PRO A 213 9.91 -16.82 -0.63
C PRO A 213 10.04 -18.32 -0.39
N ALA A 214 11.25 -18.78 -0.11
CA ALA A 214 11.44 -20.12 0.40
C ALA A 214 10.78 -20.22 1.80
N CYS A 215 9.94 -21.21 2.00
CA CYS A 215 9.40 -21.48 3.34
C CYS A 215 10.53 -21.98 4.24
N PRO A 216 10.88 -21.27 5.33
CA PRO A 216 11.91 -21.71 6.24
C PRO A 216 11.62 -23.11 6.80
N GLN A 217 12.60 -23.99 6.75
CA GLN A 217 12.52 -25.34 7.32
C GLN A 217 12.84 -25.27 8.82
N VAL A 218 11.85 -24.87 9.61
CA VAL A 218 11.97 -24.75 11.07
C VAL A 218 11.01 -25.69 11.76
N PRO A 219 11.38 -26.27 12.91
CA PRO A 219 10.46 -27.08 13.71
C PRO A 219 9.23 -26.28 14.12
N CYS A 220 8.07 -26.93 14.18
CA CYS A 220 6.87 -26.34 14.73
C CYS A 220 7.09 -26.10 16.24
N GLN A 221 6.89 -24.84 16.69
CA GLN A 221 7.10 -24.42 18.07
C GLN A 221 5.79 -24.01 18.76
N HIS A 222 4.78 -23.63 17.98
CA HIS A 222 3.50 -23.13 18.48
C HIS A 222 2.36 -23.74 17.70
N ASP A 223 1.24 -24.01 18.36
CA ASP A 223 0.01 -24.41 17.67
C ASP A 223 -0.53 -23.25 16.82
N LEU A 224 -0.56 -22.04 17.41
CA LEU A 224 -1.03 -20.83 16.73
C LEU A 224 0.05 -19.74 16.76
N GLY A 225 0.31 -19.11 15.63
CA GLY A 225 1.23 -17.98 15.54
C GLY A 225 0.58 -16.77 14.89
N LEU A 226 0.51 -15.67 15.63
CA LEU A 226 0.04 -14.38 15.15
C LEU A 226 1.20 -13.38 15.11
N ILE A 227 1.33 -12.64 14.01
CA ILE A 227 2.35 -11.61 13.88
C ILE A 227 1.76 -10.29 13.40
N GLY A 228 2.22 -9.17 13.97
CA GLY A 228 1.74 -7.86 13.54
C GLY A 228 2.35 -6.68 14.26
N THR A 229 2.13 -5.48 13.69
CA THR A 229 2.34 -4.22 14.39
C THR A 229 1.06 -3.88 15.14
N TRP A 230 0.96 -4.35 16.37
CA TRP A 230 -0.27 -4.25 17.19
C TRP A 230 -0.47 -2.86 17.79
N SER A 231 0.54 -1.99 17.74
CA SER A 231 0.40 -0.55 18.00
C SER A 231 -0.35 0.19 16.88
N TRP A 232 -0.44 -0.41 15.69
CA TRP A 232 -1.28 0.10 14.62
C TRP A 232 -2.72 -0.35 14.81
N ARG A 233 -3.61 0.63 14.92
CA ARG A 233 -4.99 0.42 15.36
C ARG A 233 -5.80 -0.63 14.58
N PRO A 234 -5.78 -0.69 13.23
CA PRO A 234 -6.51 -1.73 12.50
C PRO A 234 -6.07 -3.15 12.87
N ASN A 235 -4.77 -3.36 13.10
CA ASN A 235 -4.26 -4.65 13.58
C ASN A 235 -4.71 -4.93 15.02
N ARG A 236 -4.71 -3.89 15.86
CA ARG A 236 -5.12 -4.01 17.26
C ARG A 236 -6.56 -4.46 17.40
N LEU A 237 -7.48 -3.95 16.59
CA LEU A 237 -8.89 -4.39 16.58
C LEU A 237 -9.04 -5.89 16.30
N GLY A 238 -8.25 -6.41 15.37
CA GLY A 238 -8.26 -7.83 15.07
C GLY A 238 -7.69 -8.66 16.22
N LEU A 239 -6.61 -8.19 16.85
CA LEU A 239 -6.03 -8.85 18.01
C LEU A 239 -6.99 -8.84 19.20
N ASP A 240 -7.61 -7.71 19.52
CA ASP A 240 -8.56 -7.58 20.63
C ASP A 240 -9.75 -8.52 20.42
N TRP A 241 -10.34 -8.54 19.21
CA TRP A 241 -11.39 -9.49 18.87
C TRP A 241 -10.94 -10.95 19.05
N PHE A 242 -9.74 -11.29 18.63
CA PHE A 242 -9.21 -12.65 18.79
C PHE A 242 -9.06 -13.02 20.28
N LEU A 243 -8.49 -12.10 21.07
CA LEU A 243 -8.26 -12.32 22.50
C LEU A 243 -9.55 -12.36 23.33
N GLU A 244 -10.54 -11.53 22.99
CA GLU A 244 -11.78 -11.38 23.75
C GLU A 244 -12.87 -12.38 23.36
N GLU A 245 -12.97 -12.71 22.06
CA GLU A 245 -14.09 -13.51 21.55
C GLU A 245 -13.68 -14.93 21.13
N VAL A 246 -12.45 -15.13 20.60
CA VAL A 246 -11.99 -16.44 20.09
C VAL A 246 -11.24 -17.23 21.17
N VAL A 247 -10.26 -16.62 21.80
CA VAL A 247 -9.39 -17.29 22.79
C VAL A 247 -10.15 -17.96 23.94
N PRO A 248 -11.24 -17.39 24.50
CA PRO A 248 -12.00 -18.05 25.57
C PRO A 248 -12.64 -19.39 25.16
N GLN A 249 -12.73 -19.66 23.87
CA GLN A 249 -13.29 -20.90 23.29
C GLN A 249 -12.21 -21.95 22.99
N LEU A 250 -10.91 -21.59 23.15
CA LEU A 250 -9.81 -22.50 22.82
C LEU A 250 -9.43 -23.38 24.02
N PRO A 251 -9.03 -24.63 23.79
CA PRO A 251 -8.50 -25.52 24.83
C PRO A 251 -7.26 -24.93 25.50
N GLY A 252 -7.17 -25.04 26.83
CA GLY A 252 -6.07 -24.47 27.61
C GLY A 252 -4.68 -25.07 27.34
N ASP A 253 -4.60 -26.20 26.66
CA ASP A 253 -3.34 -26.84 26.23
C ASP A 253 -2.80 -26.36 24.89
N MET A 254 -3.52 -25.45 24.20
CA MET A 254 -3.04 -24.86 22.93
C MET A 254 -1.99 -23.78 23.21
N SER A 255 -0.84 -23.90 22.53
CA SER A 255 0.20 -22.88 22.57
C SER A 255 -0.06 -21.79 21.54
N ILE A 256 -0.14 -20.53 22.00
CA ILE A 256 -0.48 -19.37 21.17
C ILE A 256 0.63 -18.33 21.28
N ALA A 257 1.41 -18.15 20.23
CA ALA A 257 2.48 -17.16 20.18
C ALA A 257 2.01 -15.89 19.46
N ILE A 258 2.20 -14.73 20.08
CA ILE A 258 1.84 -13.42 19.53
C ILE A 258 3.10 -12.58 19.41
N ALA A 259 3.58 -12.40 18.17
CA ALA A 259 4.78 -11.64 17.87
C ALA A 259 4.45 -10.23 17.36
N GLY A 260 5.36 -9.30 17.63
CA GLY A 260 5.30 -7.92 17.13
C GLY A 260 5.21 -6.90 18.25
N GLN A 261 5.18 -5.62 17.85
CA GLN A 261 5.13 -4.50 18.78
C GLN A 261 3.71 -4.30 19.31
N LEU A 262 3.57 -4.32 20.63
CA LEU A 262 2.32 -4.13 21.35
C LEU A 262 2.45 -2.98 22.34
N ASP A 263 1.49 -2.07 22.38
CA ASP A 263 1.40 -1.01 23.39
C ASP A 263 0.58 -1.54 24.58
N GLY A 264 1.26 -1.87 25.66
CA GLY A 264 0.68 -2.52 26.84
C GLY A 264 0.41 -4.02 26.61
N THR A 265 0.46 -4.81 27.66
CA THR A 265 0.14 -6.24 27.59
C THR A 265 -1.34 -6.44 27.92
N PRO A 266 -2.14 -7.01 27.00
CA PRO A 266 -3.55 -7.34 27.28
C PRO A 266 -3.64 -8.34 28.43
N THR A 267 -4.65 -8.17 29.29
CA THR A 267 -4.97 -9.17 30.31
C THR A 267 -5.78 -10.29 29.65
N VAL A 268 -5.20 -11.47 29.56
CA VAL A 268 -5.84 -12.66 28.96
C VAL A 268 -5.74 -13.83 29.91
N SER A 269 -6.84 -14.56 30.07
CA SER A 269 -6.94 -15.69 31.00
C SER A 269 -6.60 -17.05 30.41
N HIS A 270 -5.84 -17.10 29.31
CA HIS A 270 -5.48 -18.35 28.65
C HIS A 270 -4.02 -18.74 28.95
N PRO A 271 -3.76 -19.93 29.54
CA PRO A 271 -2.41 -20.30 30.02
C PRO A 271 -1.39 -20.51 28.90
N GLY A 272 -1.83 -20.83 27.69
CA GLY A 272 -0.96 -21.08 26.53
C GLY A 272 -0.57 -19.84 25.73
N ILE A 273 -0.99 -18.61 26.12
CA ILE A 273 -0.63 -17.39 25.40
C ILE A 273 0.75 -16.88 25.83
N HIS A 274 1.57 -16.60 24.80
CA HIS A 274 2.90 -16.02 24.96
C HIS A 274 3.06 -14.80 24.05
N PHE A 275 3.28 -13.62 24.63
CA PHE A 275 3.64 -12.39 23.90
C PHE A 275 5.16 -12.39 23.69
N VAL A 276 5.59 -12.66 22.44
CA VAL A 276 7.00 -12.87 22.07
C VAL A 276 7.73 -11.55 21.85
N GLY A 277 6.98 -10.46 21.61
CA GLY A 277 7.59 -9.20 21.21
C GLY A 277 8.07 -9.23 19.75
N ARG A 278 9.05 -8.38 19.42
CA ARG A 278 9.63 -8.35 18.06
C ARG A 278 10.49 -9.58 17.81
N VAL A 279 10.25 -10.23 16.69
CA VAL A 279 11.06 -11.36 16.19
C VAL A 279 12.04 -10.87 15.13
N PRO A 280 13.23 -11.44 15.02
CA PRO A 280 14.23 -11.06 14.03
C PRO A 280 13.82 -11.45 12.60
N ASP A 281 13.08 -12.55 12.45
CA ASP A 281 12.61 -13.08 11.18
C ASP A 281 11.11 -13.44 11.29
N ALA A 282 10.28 -12.64 10.62
CA ALA A 282 8.83 -12.82 10.60
C ALA A 282 8.42 -14.11 9.88
N ARG A 283 9.11 -14.47 8.79
CA ARG A 283 8.81 -15.68 8.01
C ARG A 283 9.17 -16.94 8.78
N ALA A 284 10.31 -16.94 9.45
CA ALA A 284 10.69 -18.05 10.31
C ALA A 284 9.69 -18.24 11.47
N PHE A 285 9.21 -17.14 12.08
CA PHE A 285 8.18 -17.20 13.11
C PHE A 285 6.86 -17.78 12.58
N VAL A 286 6.39 -17.31 11.43
CA VAL A 286 5.16 -17.83 10.79
C VAL A 286 5.34 -19.31 10.44
N ALA A 287 6.48 -19.70 9.86
CA ALA A 287 6.78 -21.08 9.52
C ALA A 287 6.94 -22.01 10.74
N ALA A 288 7.27 -21.48 11.92
CA ALA A 288 7.34 -22.23 13.18
C ALA A 288 5.96 -22.46 13.83
N SER A 289 4.87 -22.00 13.23
CA SER A 289 3.50 -22.18 13.70
C SER A 289 2.83 -23.35 12.98
N ALA A 290 1.97 -24.08 13.67
CA ALA A 290 1.15 -25.11 13.02
C ALA A 290 0.08 -24.47 12.14
N ILE A 291 -0.64 -23.48 12.68
CA ILE A 291 -1.73 -22.76 12.03
C ILE A 291 -1.51 -21.25 12.23
N VAL A 292 -1.85 -20.47 11.20
CA VAL A 292 -1.78 -19.00 11.25
C VAL A 292 -3.18 -18.40 11.31
N PRO A 293 -3.61 -17.84 12.47
CA PRO A 293 -4.82 -17.05 12.55
C PRO A 293 -4.66 -15.70 11.86
N LEU A 294 -5.48 -15.40 10.86
CA LEU A 294 -5.50 -14.13 10.14
C LEU A 294 -6.73 -13.33 10.60
N VAL A 295 -6.52 -12.41 11.52
CA VAL A 295 -7.58 -11.84 12.37
C VAL A 295 -7.94 -10.38 12.04
N SER A 296 -7.73 -9.91 10.82
CA SER A 296 -8.09 -8.53 10.45
C SER A 296 -9.61 -8.30 10.56
N ARG A 297 -10.01 -7.18 11.20
CA ARG A 297 -11.45 -6.84 11.40
C ARG A 297 -11.84 -5.51 10.77
N GLY A 298 -10.88 -4.74 10.27
CA GLY A 298 -11.14 -3.42 9.73
C GLY A 298 -9.96 -2.90 8.92
N GLY A 299 -10.02 -1.62 8.55
CA GLY A 299 -9.03 -0.95 7.72
C GLY A 299 -9.30 -1.09 6.23
N THR A 300 -8.46 -0.44 5.43
CA THR A 300 -8.48 -0.39 3.97
C THR A 300 -7.24 -1.08 3.39
N GLY A 301 -7.19 -1.23 2.08
CA GLY A 301 -6.04 -1.80 1.38
C GLY A 301 -5.93 -3.33 1.45
N VAL A 302 -4.88 -3.83 0.84
CA VAL A 302 -4.54 -5.25 0.78
C VAL A 302 -3.98 -5.78 2.10
N GLN A 303 -4.23 -7.04 2.39
CA GLN A 303 -3.72 -7.72 3.60
C GLN A 303 -2.43 -8.49 3.29
N LEU A 304 -1.28 -7.81 3.33
CA LEU A 304 0.02 -8.41 3.01
C LEU A 304 0.41 -9.59 3.91
N LYS A 305 -0.04 -9.62 5.17
CA LYS A 305 0.18 -10.78 6.05
C LYS A 305 -0.46 -12.05 5.54
N SER A 306 -1.65 -11.92 4.93
CA SER A 306 -2.34 -13.07 4.34
C SER A 306 -1.62 -13.53 3.08
N ILE A 307 -1.16 -12.60 2.23
CA ILE A 307 -0.33 -12.93 1.08
C ILE A 307 0.94 -13.66 1.54
N GLU A 308 1.68 -13.13 2.51
CA GLU A 308 2.90 -13.76 3.04
C GLU A 308 2.62 -15.16 3.62
N THR A 309 1.53 -15.32 4.36
CA THR A 309 1.09 -16.63 4.88
C THR A 309 0.85 -17.64 3.77
N PHE A 310 0.21 -17.20 2.68
CA PHE A 310 -0.09 -18.06 1.53
C PHE A 310 1.13 -18.34 0.65
N GLU A 311 2.04 -17.37 0.50
CA GLU A 311 3.32 -17.56 -0.17
C GLU A 311 4.23 -18.54 0.59
N LEU A 312 4.08 -18.66 1.91
CA LEU A 312 4.74 -19.67 2.74
C LEU A 312 4.00 -21.02 2.75
N GLY A 313 2.83 -21.11 2.10
CA GLY A 313 2.01 -22.32 2.05
C GLY A 313 1.39 -22.72 3.39
N MET A 314 1.30 -21.79 4.36
CA MET A 314 0.87 -22.11 5.72
C MET A 314 -0.63 -22.33 5.84
N PRO A 315 -1.06 -23.37 6.57
CA PRO A 315 -2.47 -23.56 6.92
C PRO A 315 -2.96 -22.40 7.75
N SER A 316 -4.19 -21.92 7.49
CA SER A 316 -4.70 -20.73 8.15
C SER A 316 -6.21 -20.78 8.37
N VAL A 317 -6.68 -19.99 9.34
CA VAL A 317 -8.07 -19.60 9.52
C VAL A 317 -8.11 -18.07 9.44
N ALA A 318 -8.99 -17.54 8.59
CA ALA A 318 -9.02 -16.12 8.27
C ALA A 318 -10.39 -15.51 8.57
N THR A 319 -10.42 -14.24 8.94
CA THR A 319 -11.62 -13.43 8.80
C THR A 319 -11.78 -13.00 7.33
N ASN A 320 -12.99 -12.67 6.89
CA ASN A 320 -13.21 -12.17 5.53
C ASN A 320 -12.40 -10.90 5.25
N ALA A 321 -12.26 -10.02 6.24
CA ALA A 321 -11.45 -8.82 6.10
C ALA A 321 -9.95 -9.11 5.93
N SER A 322 -9.45 -10.27 6.35
CA SER A 322 -8.07 -10.71 6.14
C SER A 322 -7.79 -11.16 4.70
N LEU A 323 -8.81 -11.37 3.89
CA LEU A 323 -8.69 -11.82 2.49
C LEU A 323 -8.77 -10.67 1.48
N ARG A 324 -8.80 -9.41 1.94
CA ARG A 324 -8.81 -8.26 1.03
C ARG A 324 -7.58 -8.24 0.12
N GLY A 325 -7.82 -8.03 -1.19
CA GLY A 325 -6.78 -8.03 -2.21
C GLY A 325 -6.31 -9.42 -2.65
N ILE A 326 -7.01 -10.48 -2.21
CA ILE A 326 -6.72 -11.87 -2.56
C ILE A 326 -7.90 -12.42 -3.37
N GLU A 327 -7.66 -12.69 -4.64
CA GLU A 327 -8.69 -13.22 -5.56
C GLU A 327 -8.88 -14.72 -5.36
N THR A 328 -7.79 -15.45 -5.19
CA THR A 328 -7.82 -16.92 -5.04
C THR A 328 -7.29 -17.32 -3.68
N VAL A 329 -8.18 -17.83 -2.83
CA VAL A 329 -7.83 -18.30 -1.48
C VAL A 329 -7.31 -19.75 -1.58
N PRO A 330 -6.12 -20.06 -0.99
CA PRO A 330 -5.58 -21.42 -0.99
C PRO A 330 -6.48 -22.41 -0.25
N ALA A 331 -6.49 -23.67 -0.71
CA ALA A 331 -7.37 -24.72 -0.18
C ALA A 331 -7.15 -25.04 1.31
N ASN A 332 -5.97 -24.73 1.86
CA ASN A 332 -5.67 -24.91 3.29
C ASN A 332 -6.05 -23.71 4.16
N CYS A 333 -6.67 -22.66 3.58
CA CYS A 333 -7.27 -21.54 4.32
C CYS A 333 -8.80 -21.68 4.34
N VAL A 334 -9.39 -21.44 5.51
CA VAL A 334 -10.85 -21.35 5.70
C VAL A 334 -11.19 -20.01 6.29
N ALA A 335 -12.26 -19.37 5.80
CA ALA A 335 -12.67 -18.04 6.25
C ALA A 335 -14.01 -18.07 7.00
N THR A 336 -14.06 -17.35 8.11
CA THR A 336 -15.29 -17.06 8.86
C THR A 336 -15.11 -15.83 9.74
N ASP A 337 -16.17 -15.03 9.91
CA ASP A 337 -16.21 -13.90 10.84
C ASP A 337 -16.89 -14.24 12.17
N ASN A 338 -17.45 -15.46 12.30
CA ASN A 338 -18.06 -15.94 13.53
C ASN A 338 -16.99 -16.43 14.50
N PRO A 339 -16.86 -15.90 15.73
CA PRO A 339 -15.77 -16.24 16.64
C PRO A 339 -15.83 -17.69 17.14
N LEU A 340 -17.02 -18.25 17.35
CA LEU A 340 -17.18 -19.64 17.77
C LEU A 340 -16.74 -20.61 16.66
N GLU A 341 -17.13 -20.32 15.43
CA GLU A 341 -16.73 -21.12 14.27
C GLU A 341 -15.23 -20.96 13.99
N PHE A 342 -14.69 -19.76 14.17
CA PHE A 342 -13.25 -19.49 14.02
C PHE A 342 -12.44 -20.34 15.04
N ALA A 343 -12.86 -20.34 16.31
CA ALA A 343 -12.26 -21.17 17.34
C ALA A 343 -12.37 -22.66 17.03
N ARG A 344 -13.56 -23.15 16.63
CA ARG A 344 -13.77 -24.56 16.23
C ARG A 344 -12.81 -24.97 15.11
N LEU A 345 -12.68 -24.14 14.06
CA LEU A 345 -11.79 -24.41 12.93
C LEU A 345 -10.31 -24.42 13.35
N LEU A 346 -9.91 -23.53 14.29
CA LEU A 346 -8.55 -23.56 14.83
C LEU A 346 -8.26 -24.86 15.57
N VAL A 347 -9.18 -25.30 16.44
CA VAL A 347 -9.05 -26.57 17.21
C VAL A 347 -8.95 -27.75 16.26
N GLU A 348 -9.81 -27.82 15.23
CA GLU A 348 -9.80 -28.88 14.24
C GLU A 348 -8.46 -28.92 13.48
N LYS A 349 -8.00 -27.77 12.94
CA LYS A 349 -6.74 -27.69 12.18
C LYS A 349 -5.52 -27.99 13.05
N VAL A 350 -5.49 -27.52 14.30
CA VAL A 350 -4.40 -27.86 15.24
C VAL A 350 -4.41 -29.35 15.57
N GLY A 351 -5.57 -29.95 15.74
CA GLY A 351 -5.70 -31.40 15.90
C GLY A 351 -5.13 -32.18 14.70
N GLN A 352 -5.44 -31.74 13.48
CA GLN A 352 -4.86 -32.29 12.26
C GLN A 352 -3.33 -32.11 12.20
N ALA A 353 -2.82 -30.95 12.63
CA ALA A 353 -1.39 -30.67 12.65
C ALA A 353 -0.65 -31.55 13.66
N ARG A 354 -1.18 -31.72 14.88
CA ARG A 354 -0.63 -32.58 15.93
C ARG A 354 -0.66 -34.06 15.51
N ALA A 355 -1.66 -34.47 14.71
CA ALA A 355 -1.74 -35.81 14.11
C ALA A 355 -0.87 -36.01 12.86
N GLY A 356 -0.11 -35.00 12.44
CA GLY A 356 0.74 -35.05 11.24
C GLY A 356 -0.03 -35.01 9.92
N SER A 357 -1.32 -34.68 9.92
CA SER A 357 -2.18 -34.62 8.73
C SER A 357 -2.45 -33.21 8.22
N ALA A 358 -1.95 -32.16 8.88
CA ALA A 358 -2.08 -30.80 8.39
C ALA A 358 -1.22 -30.60 7.14
N GLN A 359 -1.85 -30.17 6.05
CA GLN A 359 -1.16 -30.00 4.78
C GLN A 359 -0.65 -28.57 4.63
N ARG A 360 0.68 -28.41 4.59
CA ARG A 360 1.30 -27.23 4.00
C ARG A 360 1.23 -27.36 2.48
N LEU A 361 0.88 -26.27 1.81
CA LEU A 361 0.88 -26.22 0.35
C LEU A 361 2.22 -25.73 -0.19
N ASP A 362 2.44 -25.93 -1.48
CA ASP A 362 3.53 -25.24 -2.17
C ASP A 362 3.13 -23.77 -2.39
N GLY A 363 3.61 -22.89 -1.53
CA GLY A 363 3.34 -21.44 -1.58
C GLY A 363 3.90 -20.78 -2.84
N THR A 364 4.85 -21.42 -3.55
CA THR A 364 5.39 -20.88 -4.80
C THR A 364 4.33 -20.84 -5.89
N LEU A 365 3.36 -21.74 -5.89
CA LEU A 365 2.25 -21.75 -6.83
C LEU A 365 1.33 -20.54 -6.62
N PHE A 366 1.02 -20.20 -5.37
CA PHE A 366 0.25 -19.01 -5.05
C PHE A 366 1.01 -17.74 -5.45
N HIS A 367 2.29 -17.63 -5.06
CA HIS A 367 3.15 -16.51 -5.42
C HIS A 367 3.20 -16.31 -6.94
N GLN A 368 3.43 -17.39 -7.71
CA GLN A 368 3.52 -17.30 -9.17
C GLN A 368 2.20 -16.88 -9.80
N ALA A 369 1.07 -17.36 -9.29
CA ALA A 369 -0.26 -16.95 -9.76
C ALA A 369 -0.49 -15.44 -9.52
N GLN A 370 -0.21 -14.93 -8.32
CA GLN A 370 -0.29 -13.51 -7.97
C GLN A 370 0.62 -12.67 -8.87
N LYS A 371 1.89 -13.07 -9.01
CA LYS A 371 2.89 -12.39 -9.84
C LYS A 371 2.47 -12.34 -11.31
N ASN A 372 2.01 -13.45 -11.87
CA ASN A 372 1.55 -13.52 -13.25
C ASN A 372 0.34 -12.59 -13.47
N ARG A 373 -0.60 -12.57 -12.53
CA ARG A 373 -1.77 -11.68 -12.61
C ARG A 373 -1.36 -10.22 -12.52
N MET A 374 -0.45 -9.86 -11.60
CA MET A 374 0.12 -8.53 -11.49
C MET A 374 0.76 -8.08 -12.81
N MET A 375 1.62 -8.93 -13.39
CA MET A 375 2.30 -8.67 -14.66
C MET A 375 1.30 -8.52 -15.81
N GLN A 376 0.21 -9.30 -15.82
CA GLN A 376 -0.83 -9.21 -16.84
C GLN A 376 -1.56 -7.86 -16.76
N VAL A 377 -2.01 -7.43 -15.56
CA VAL A 377 -2.66 -6.13 -15.38
C VAL A 377 -1.74 -4.98 -15.84
N MET A 378 -0.46 -5.04 -15.50
CA MET A 378 0.50 -4.02 -15.96
C MET A 378 0.66 -4.02 -17.49
N ARG A 379 0.77 -5.19 -18.13
CA ARG A 379 0.88 -5.28 -19.62
C ARG A 379 -0.35 -4.74 -20.33
N ASP A 380 -1.53 -4.98 -19.77
CA ASP A 380 -2.79 -4.58 -20.41
C ASP A 380 -3.00 -3.05 -20.34
N VAL A 381 -2.50 -2.40 -19.28
CA VAL A 381 -2.78 -0.99 -19.00
C VAL A 381 -1.66 -0.06 -19.49
N LEU A 382 -0.40 -0.47 -19.44
CA LEU A 382 0.73 0.40 -19.79
C LEU A 382 0.72 0.93 -21.23
N PRO A 383 0.25 0.20 -22.26
CA PRO A 383 0.16 0.73 -23.61
C PRO A 383 -0.73 1.97 -23.74
N ASP A 384 -1.81 2.07 -22.96
CA ASP A 384 -2.73 3.21 -22.97
C ASP A 384 -2.05 4.51 -22.50
N LEU A 385 -1.05 4.38 -21.62
CA LEU A 385 -0.23 5.50 -21.16
C LEU A 385 0.58 6.12 -22.32
N ALA A 386 1.19 5.29 -23.18
CA ALA A 386 1.96 5.75 -24.33
C ALA A 386 1.08 6.38 -25.41
N LEU A 387 -0.11 5.84 -25.65
CA LEU A 387 -1.03 6.36 -26.68
C LEU A 387 -1.51 7.78 -26.35
N ARG A 388 -1.82 8.09 -25.09
CA ARG A 388 -2.20 9.44 -24.67
C ARG A 388 -1.03 10.42 -24.72
N GLY A 389 0.19 10.01 -24.38
CA GLY A 389 1.38 10.85 -24.47
C GLY A 389 1.64 11.33 -25.91
N GLN A 390 1.37 10.51 -26.91
CA GLN A 390 1.53 10.86 -28.34
C GLN A 390 0.43 11.80 -28.85
N SER A 391 -0.81 11.64 -28.40
CA SER A 391 -1.94 12.51 -28.80
C SER A 391 -1.78 13.93 -28.25
N ASP A 392 -1.26 14.10 -27.05
CA ASP A 392 -1.04 15.41 -26.44
C ASP A 392 0.16 16.17 -27.07
N GLN A 393 1.21 15.44 -27.51
CA GLN A 393 2.34 16.01 -28.24
C GLN A 393 1.94 16.48 -29.64
N SER A 394 1.11 15.74 -30.38
CA SER A 394 0.63 16.13 -31.68
C SER A 394 -0.27 17.37 -31.67
N GLN A 395 -1.06 17.57 -30.62
CA GLN A 395 -1.89 18.78 -30.45
C GLN A 395 -1.06 20.03 -30.09
N SER A 396 0.06 19.87 -29.37
CA SER A 396 0.96 20.99 -29.06
C SER A 396 1.76 21.47 -30.29
N ASP A 397 2.11 20.59 -31.21
CA ASP A 397 2.83 20.95 -32.45
C ASP A 397 1.92 21.61 -33.48
N GLU A 398 0.64 21.29 -33.56
CA GLU A 398 -0.32 21.95 -34.45
C GLU A 398 -0.76 23.35 -34.00
N GLY A 399 -0.67 23.65 -32.68
CA GLY A 399 -1.00 24.95 -32.10
C GLY A 399 0.06 26.04 -32.26
N GLY A 400 1.24 25.71 -32.75
CA GLY A 400 2.45 26.54 -32.77
C GLY A 400 2.76 27.33 -34.04
N ARG A 401 1.82 27.62 -34.93
CA ARG A 401 2.06 28.59 -36.00
C ARG A 401 1.52 29.98 -35.61
N PRO A 402 2.38 30.97 -35.35
CA PRO A 402 1.92 32.34 -35.16
C PRO A 402 1.40 32.87 -36.54
N SER A 403 0.09 33.20 -36.56
CA SER A 403 -0.50 33.97 -37.67
C SER A 403 0.23 35.30 -37.80
N GLN A 404 0.97 35.49 -38.89
CA GLN A 404 1.56 36.79 -39.26
C GLN A 404 0.42 37.83 -39.37
N PRO A 405 0.57 39.03 -38.78
CA PRO A 405 -0.40 40.10 -38.98
C PRO A 405 -0.32 40.60 -40.40
N ARG A 406 -1.41 40.52 -41.20
CA ARG A 406 -1.55 41.21 -42.48
C ARG A 406 -1.53 42.71 -42.23
N LEU A 407 -0.46 43.37 -42.66
CA LEU A 407 -0.40 44.81 -42.80
C LEU A 407 -1.43 45.27 -43.85
N THR A 408 -2.52 45.84 -43.39
CA THR A 408 -3.46 46.58 -44.25
C THR A 408 -2.88 47.98 -44.47
N VAL A 409 -2.33 48.20 -45.64
CA VAL A 409 -1.91 49.54 -46.10
C VAL A 409 -3.21 50.33 -46.40
N LEU A 410 -3.54 51.31 -45.58
CA LEU A 410 -4.51 52.35 -45.88
C LEU A 410 -3.83 53.36 -46.80
N GLY A 411 -4.09 53.22 -48.13
CA GLY A 411 -3.79 54.23 -49.10
C GLY A 411 -4.62 55.47 -48.92
N GLY A 412 -3.95 56.62 -48.83
CA GLY A 412 -4.58 57.92 -48.80
C GLY A 412 -5.16 58.33 -50.17
N GLY A 413 -6.15 59.17 -50.16
CA GLY A 413 -6.69 59.78 -51.35
C GLY A 413 -7.77 60.79 -50.99
N ARG A 414 -7.37 62.11 -50.91
CA ARG A 414 -8.12 63.35 -51.05
C ARG A 414 -9.42 63.55 -50.25
#